data_5682701ab4cb840d59f1b7024521bea6
#
_entry.id   5682701ab4cb840d59f1b7024521bea6
#
_cell.length_a   1.000
_cell.length_b   1.000
_cell.length_c   1.000
_cell.angle_alpha   90.00
_cell.angle_beta   90.00
_cell.angle_gamma   90.00
#
_symmetry.space_group_name_H-M   'P 1'
#
loop_
_entity.id
_entity.type
_entity.pdbx_description
1 polymer ?
#
loop_
_entity_poly.entity_id
_entity_poly.type
_entity_poly.pdbx_seq_one_letter_code
_entity_poly.pdbx_strand_id
1 'polypeptide(L)'
;MPILDEPPTPSPRPPPLLEFKDVNTYYGELHVLKDVDYRVGEGEIVCLLGGNACGKSTTMKTILGIVTPKSGAITYAGARINELPTAQRVKRGIAPVPEARRLFPRMTVLENLEMGAFTRDDHVEIEADKERVFSLFPRIKERLKQQAGTLSGGEQQMVAIGRALMARPKLLCMDEPSMGLSPAFVEQVFDIIQVINRQGTSIFMVEQNANMALSIANYGYVLQTGQVVLHGSAASLRDNEMVQQAYLGEMKSRPAAGGAGGD
;
A
#
# COMPACT_ATOMS: atom_id res chain seq x y z
N MET A 1 5.55 47.08 -8.78
CA MET A 1 4.74 46.00 -8.19
C MET A 1 5.47 44.69 -8.45
N PRO A 2 5.93 43.94 -7.45
CA PRO A 2 6.48 42.65 -7.69
C PRO A 2 5.38 41.68 -8.12
N ILE A 3 5.61 40.99 -9.23
CA ILE A 3 4.78 39.90 -9.72
C ILE A 3 4.89 38.79 -8.66
N LEU A 4 3.80 38.49 -7.99
CA LEU A 4 3.72 37.30 -7.11
C LEU A 4 3.82 36.10 -8.03
N ASP A 5 4.85 35.29 -7.85
CA ASP A 5 5.01 34.00 -8.52
C ASP A 5 3.76 33.17 -8.24
N GLU A 6 3.06 32.78 -9.29
CA GLU A 6 1.99 31.79 -9.20
C GLU A 6 2.58 30.49 -8.60
N PRO A 7 1.87 29.84 -7.67
CA PRO A 7 2.35 28.57 -7.14
C PRO A 7 2.57 27.61 -8.32
N PRO A 8 3.67 26.83 -8.32
CA PRO A 8 3.99 25.92 -9.42
C PRO A 8 2.82 24.99 -9.66
N THR A 9 2.33 24.97 -10.90
CA THR A 9 1.29 24.04 -11.34
C THR A 9 1.75 22.63 -10.99
N PRO A 10 0.95 21.82 -10.26
CA PRO A 10 1.34 20.48 -9.89
C PRO A 10 1.68 19.68 -11.16
N SER A 11 2.84 19.04 -11.17
CA SER A 11 3.25 18.19 -12.30
C SER A 11 2.14 17.19 -12.62
N PRO A 12 1.82 16.96 -13.90
CA PRO A 12 0.78 16.03 -14.28
C PRO A 12 1.11 14.64 -13.72
N ARG A 13 0.11 13.99 -13.11
CA ARG A 13 0.29 12.62 -12.61
C ARG A 13 0.63 11.67 -13.74
N PRO A 14 1.49 10.65 -13.52
CA PRO A 14 1.84 9.66 -14.52
C PRO A 14 0.61 8.92 -15.06
N PRO A 15 0.70 8.24 -16.23
CA PRO A 15 -0.40 7.48 -16.79
C PRO A 15 -0.99 6.48 -15.77
N PRO A 16 -2.32 6.25 -15.77
CA PRO A 16 -2.94 5.34 -14.82
C PRO A 16 -2.54 3.88 -15.09
N LEU A 17 -1.95 3.23 -14.09
CA LEU A 17 -1.75 1.79 -14.08
C LEU A 17 -3.00 1.07 -13.56
N LEU A 18 -3.59 1.57 -12.47
CA LEU A 18 -4.87 1.11 -11.92
C LEU A 18 -5.83 2.29 -11.85
N GLU A 19 -7.08 2.08 -12.27
CA GLU A 19 -8.13 3.09 -12.16
C GLU A 19 -9.46 2.44 -11.76
N PHE A 20 -10.11 3.04 -10.78
CA PHE A 20 -11.49 2.78 -10.36
C PHE A 20 -12.33 3.96 -10.82
N LYS A 21 -13.48 3.67 -11.43
CA LYS A 21 -14.43 4.69 -11.85
C LYS A 21 -15.85 4.28 -11.44
N ASP A 22 -16.48 5.09 -10.60
CA ASP A 22 -17.84 4.91 -10.08
C ASP A 22 -18.07 3.50 -9.48
N VAL A 23 -17.07 2.96 -8.78
CA VAL A 23 -17.09 1.57 -8.30
C VAL A 23 -17.96 1.41 -7.07
N ASN A 24 -18.94 0.52 -7.18
CA ASN A 24 -19.87 0.15 -6.12
C ASN A 24 -19.72 -1.33 -5.76
N THR A 25 -19.39 -1.62 -4.49
CA THR A 25 -19.16 -2.98 -4.00
C THR A 25 -20.07 -3.30 -2.83
N TYR A 26 -20.66 -4.51 -2.86
CA TYR A 26 -21.63 -4.97 -1.88
C TYR A 26 -21.26 -6.32 -1.26
N TYR A 27 -21.74 -6.57 -0.05
CA TYR A 27 -21.81 -7.88 0.57
C TYR A 27 -23.30 -8.16 0.87
N GLY A 28 -23.95 -8.96 0.03
CA GLY A 28 -25.39 -9.07 0.03
C GLY A 28 -26.05 -7.70 -0.18
N GLU A 29 -26.89 -7.26 0.75
CA GLU A 29 -27.53 -5.93 0.69
C GLU A 29 -26.67 -4.80 1.26
N LEU A 30 -25.54 -5.11 1.90
CA LEU A 30 -24.68 -4.11 2.51
C LEU A 30 -23.82 -3.41 1.45
N HIS A 31 -24.08 -2.14 1.20
CA HIS A 31 -23.30 -1.28 0.30
C HIS A 31 -22.05 -0.76 1.01
N VAL A 32 -20.89 -1.30 0.68
CA VAL A 32 -19.62 -1.02 1.37
C VAL A 32 -18.77 0.01 0.64
N LEU A 33 -18.63 -0.09 -0.68
CA LEU A 33 -17.97 0.96 -1.48
C LEU A 33 -19.02 1.64 -2.33
N LYS A 34 -19.04 2.99 -2.30
CA LYS A 34 -20.09 3.83 -2.86
C LYS A 34 -19.47 4.87 -3.79
N ASP A 35 -19.68 4.65 -5.11
CA ASP A 35 -19.19 5.53 -6.18
C ASP A 35 -17.72 5.92 -5.98
N VAL A 36 -16.87 4.90 -5.81
CA VAL A 36 -15.47 5.11 -5.45
C VAL A 36 -14.63 5.29 -6.69
N ASP A 37 -13.84 6.39 -6.71
CA ASP A 37 -12.85 6.69 -7.72
C ASP A 37 -11.44 6.66 -7.11
N TYR A 38 -10.59 5.77 -7.64
CA TYR A 38 -9.18 5.71 -7.30
C TYR A 38 -8.32 5.71 -8.57
N ARG A 39 -7.12 6.22 -8.45
CA ARG A 39 -6.14 6.16 -9.51
C ARG A 39 -4.75 5.93 -8.93
N VAL A 40 -4.03 4.94 -9.46
CA VAL A 40 -2.61 4.71 -9.20
C VAL A 40 -1.88 4.88 -10.52
N GLY A 41 -0.95 5.81 -10.59
CA GLY A 41 -0.10 6.00 -11.76
C GLY A 41 1.06 5.01 -11.79
N GLU A 42 1.69 4.86 -12.95
CA GLU A 42 2.92 4.07 -13.07
C GLU A 42 4.05 4.69 -12.24
N GLY A 43 4.70 3.87 -11.41
CA GLY A 43 5.76 4.31 -10.51
C GLY A 43 5.29 5.15 -9.31
N GLU A 44 3.98 5.37 -9.11
CA GLU A 44 3.46 6.07 -7.94
C GLU A 44 3.36 5.17 -6.71
N ILE A 45 3.57 5.78 -5.54
CA ILE A 45 3.09 5.28 -4.25
C ILE A 45 1.80 6.02 -3.93
N VAL A 46 0.69 5.29 -3.87
CA VAL A 46 -0.63 5.82 -3.50
C VAL A 46 -1.08 5.20 -2.19
N CYS A 47 -1.52 6.01 -1.24
CA CYS A 47 -2.08 5.52 0.03
C CYS A 47 -3.59 5.76 0.12
N LEU A 48 -4.28 4.77 0.70
CA LEU A 48 -5.68 4.85 1.09
C LEU A 48 -5.77 4.89 2.62
N LEU A 49 -6.15 6.04 3.13
CA LEU A 49 -6.32 6.29 4.56
C LEU A 49 -7.78 6.13 4.98
N GLY A 50 -8.01 5.77 6.21
CA GLY A 50 -9.35 5.69 6.75
C GLY A 50 -9.42 4.89 8.05
N GLY A 51 -10.45 5.13 8.83
CA GLY A 51 -10.72 4.38 10.06
C GLY A 51 -11.07 2.92 9.82
N ASN A 52 -11.27 2.18 10.91
CA ASN A 52 -11.72 0.79 10.82
C ASN A 52 -13.11 0.70 10.19
N ALA A 53 -13.35 -0.38 9.45
CA ALA A 53 -14.62 -0.66 8.77
C ALA A 53 -15.08 0.38 7.72
N CYS A 54 -14.23 1.33 7.29
CA CYS A 54 -14.61 2.32 6.28
C CYS A 54 -14.59 1.79 4.84
N GLY A 55 -14.12 0.55 4.58
CA GLY A 55 -14.08 -0.06 3.24
C GLY A 55 -12.68 -0.35 2.68
N LYS A 56 -11.59 -0.07 3.42
CA LYS A 56 -10.20 -0.29 2.98
C LYS A 56 -9.93 -1.72 2.51
N SER A 57 -10.20 -2.71 3.37
CA SER A 57 -10.00 -4.13 3.02
C SER A 57 -10.95 -4.59 1.90
N THR A 58 -12.13 -3.97 1.76
CA THR A 58 -13.02 -4.22 0.61
C THR A 58 -12.42 -3.68 -0.67
N THR A 59 -11.81 -2.50 -0.65
CA THR A 59 -11.05 -1.95 -1.78
C THR A 59 -9.96 -2.93 -2.21
N MET A 60 -9.14 -3.44 -1.27
CA MET A 60 -8.11 -4.44 -1.57
C MET A 60 -8.67 -5.71 -2.18
N LYS A 61 -9.76 -6.26 -1.60
CA LYS A 61 -10.43 -7.46 -2.13
C LYS A 61 -11.01 -7.20 -3.52
N THR A 62 -11.50 -6.00 -3.79
CA THR A 62 -12.03 -5.61 -5.10
C THR A 62 -10.91 -5.47 -6.14
N ILE A 63 -9.74 -4.88 -5.78
CA ILE A 63 -8.55 -4.85 -6.66
C ILE A 63 -8.09 -6.28 -7.00
N LEU A 64 -8.09 -7.17 -6.03
CA LEU A 64 -7.63 -8.55 -6.20
C LEU A 64 -8.66 -9.47 -6.88
N GLY A 65 -9.89 -9.02 -7.11
CA GLY A 65 -10.96 -9.83 -7.70
C GLY A 65 -11.51 -10.90 -6.77
N ILE A 66 -11.33 -10.75 -5.46
CA ILE A 66 -11.95 -11.59 -4.43
C ILE A 66 -13.43 -11.21 -4.27
N VAL A 67 -13.72 -9.92 -4.45
CA VAL A 67 -15.08 -9.38 -4.49
C VAL A 67 -15.26 -8.67 -5.83
N THR A 68 -16.31 -9.01 -6.56
CA THR A 68 -16.67 -8.36 -7.81
C THR A 68 -17.55 -7.15 -7.51
N PRO A 69 -17.25 -5.95 -8.05
CA PRO A 69 -18.11 -4.78 -7.88
C PRO A 69 -19.44 -4.98 -8.61
N LYS A 70 -20.53 -4.46 -8.05
CA LYS A 70 -21.87 -4.51 -8.66
C LYS A 70 -22.01 -3.55 -9.84
N SER A 71 -21.33 -2.41 -9.78
CA SER A 71 -21.29 -1.42 -10.86
C SER A 71 -19.95 -0.68 -10.87
N GLY A 72 -19.75 0.16 -11.88
CA GLY A 72 -18.52 0.88 -12.12
C GLY A 72 -17.51 0.10 -12.96
N ALA A 73 -16.35 0.68 -13.16
CA ALA A 73 -15.29 0.09 -13.97
C ALA A 73 -13.97 0.08 -13.21
N ILE A 74 -13.25 -1.05 -13.28
CA ILE A 74 -11.87 -1.17 -12.82
C ILE A 74 -11.03 -1.48 -14.03
N THR A 75 -10.06 -0.62 -14.32
CA THR A 75 -9.08 -0.83 -15.39
C THR A 75 -7.68 -1.00 -14.79
N TYR A 76 -6.89 -1.89 -15.41
CA TYR A 76 -5.50 -2.11 -15.08
C TYR A 76 -4.68 -2.18 -16.37
N ALA A 77 -3.65 -1.35 -16.48
CA ALA A 77 -2.84 -1.19 -17.69
C ALA A 77 -3.74 -0.99 -18.94
N GLY A 78 -4.77 -0.14 -18.83
CA GLY A 78 -5.72 0.18 -19.89
C GLY A 78 -6.79 -0.88 -20.17
N ALA A 79 -6.74 -2.07 -19.56
CA ALA A 79 -7.71 -3.15 -19.77
C ALA A 79 -8.68 -3.28 -18.59
N ARG A 80 -9.97 -3.47 -18.88
CA ARG A 80 -10.99 -3.75 -17.85
C ARG A 80 -10.73 -5.08 -17.16
N ILE A 81 -10.78 -5.10 -15.82
CA ILE A 81 -10.48 -6.28 -15.02
C ILE A 81 -11.61 -6.71 -14.09
N ASN A 82 -12.80 -6.10 -14.15
CA ASN A 82 -13.92 -6.41 -13.24
C ASN A 82 -14.17 -7.92 -13.08
N GLU A 83 -14.27 -8.63 -14.22
CA GLU A 83 -14.62 -10.04 -14.30
C GLU A 83 -13.41 -11.00 -14.22
N LEU A 84 -12.19 -10.44 -14.11
CA LEU A 84 -11.00 -11.28 -14.08
C LEU A 84 -10.81 -11.90 -12.69
N PRO A 85 -10.67 -13.23 -12.60
CA PRO A 85 -10.36 -13.90 -11.33
C PRO A 85 -8.96 -13.53 -10.83
N THR A 86 -8.76 -13.65 -9.51
CA THR A 86 -7.51 -13.29 -8.81
C THR A 86 -6.26 -13.84 -9.49
N ALA A 87 -6.26 -15.13 -9.89
CA ALA A 87 -5.10 -15.75 -10.53
C ALA A 87 -4.68 -15.04 -11.82
N GLN A 88 -5.64 -14.55 -12.61
CA GLN A 88 -5.33 -13.79 -13.84
C GLN A 88 -4.84 -12.37 -13.54
N ARG A 89 -5.31 -11.74 -12.47
CA ARG A 89 -4.81 -10.43 -12.03
C ARG A 89 -3.38 -10.53 -11.54
N VAL A 90 -3.05 -11.58 -10.79
CA VAL A 90 -1.66 -11.86 -10.35
C VAL A 90 -0.74 -12.09 -11.56
N LYS A 91 -1.15 -12.90 -12.54
CA LYS A 91 -0.38 -13.11 -13.79
C LYS A 91 -0.17 -11.82 -14.59
N ARG A 92 -1.03 -10.82 -14.43
CA ARG A 92 -0.87 -9.49 -15.06
C ARG A 92 0.04 -8.54 -14.27
N GLY A 93 0.53 -8.96 -13.10
CA GLY A 93 1.48 -8.21 -12.28
C GLY A 93 0.85 -7.43 -11.13
N ILE A 94 -0.33 -7.83 -10.61
CA ILE A 94 -0.89 -7.32 -9.36
C ILE A 94 -0.54 -8.32 -8.25
N ALA A 95 0.30 -7.94 -7.29
CA ALA A 95 0.66 -8.83 -6.18
C ALA A 95 0.20 -8.26 -4.82
N PRO A 96 -0.44 -9.08 -3.96
CA PRO A 96 -0.85 -8.65 -2.63
C PRO A 96 0.24 -8.90 -1.57
N VAL A 97 0.36 -7.96 -0.63
CA VAL A 97 0.90 -8.18 0.71
C VAL A 97 -0.30 -8.05 1.67
N PRO A 98 -0.91 -9.15 2.08
CA PRO A 98 -2.15 -9.12 2.85
C PRO A 98 -1.90 -8.73 4.31
N GLU A 99 -2.93 -8.18 4.94
CA GLU A 99 -3.01 -8.00 6.38
C GLU A 99 -2.67 -9.30 7.13
N ALA A 100 -2.05 -9.20 8.30
CA ALA A 100 -1.58 -10.33 9.09
C ALA A 100 -0.61 -11.27 8.34
N ARG A 101 0.07 -10.76 7.29
CA ARG A 101 1.17 -11.44 6.55
C ARG A 101 0.74 -12.68 5.78
N ARG A 102 -0.19 -13.49 6.30
CA ARG A 102 -0.74 -14.73 5.72
C ARG A 102 0.34 -15.63 5.10
N LEU A 103 1.40 -15.87 5.85
CA LEU A 103 2.43 -16.84 5.48
C LEU A 103 1.88 -18.27 5.65
N PHE A 104 2.55 -19.21 4.99
CA PHE A 104 2.39 -20.64 5.25
C PHE A 104 3.27 -21.00 6.44
N PRO A 105 2.75 -21.11 7.67
CA PRO A 105 3.58 -21.11 8.88
C PRO A 105 4.43 -22.37 9.05
N ARG A 106 4.00 -23.49 8.46
CA ARG A 106 4.72 -24.77 8.49
C ARG A 106 5.76 -24.91 7.36
N MET A 107 5.68 -24.07 6.35
CA MET A 107 6.68 -23.98 5.29
C MET A 107 7.87 -23.15 5.76
N THR A 108 9.02 -23.44 5.20
CA THR A 108 10.23 -22.66 5.41
C THR A 108 10.12 -21.27 4.79
N VAL A 109 11.04 -20.37 5.15
CA VAL A 109 11.17 -19.06 4.52
C VAL A 109 11.34 -19.19 3.01
N LEU A 110 12.25 -20.08 2.56
CA LEU A 110 12.50 -20.30 1.14
C LEU A 110 11.24 -20.76 0.42
N GLU A 111 10.55 -21.77 0.92
CA GLU A 111 9.31 -22.27 0.31
C GLU A 111 8.22 -21.19 0.25
N ASN A 112 8.11 -20.33 1.28
CA ASN A 112 7.20 -19.18 1.22
C ASN A 112 7.54 -18.21 0.09
N LEU A 113 8.83 -17.93 -0.14
CA LEU A 113 9.28 -17.08 -1.25
C LEU A 113 8.97 -17.72 -2.60
N GLU A 114 9.27 -19.00 -2.77
CA GLU A 114 9.03 -19.77 -4.00
C GLU A 114 7.54 -19.83 -4.35
N MET A 115 6.66 -19.90 -3.35
CA MET A 115 5.21 -19.78 -3.57
C MET A 115 4.81 -18.44 -4.23
N GLY A 116 5.59 -17.38 -4.04
CA GLY A 116 5.36 -16.10 -4.73
C GLY A 116 5.60 -16.19 -6.24
N ALA A 117 6.49 -17.06 -6.69
CA ALA A 117 6.79 -17.29 -8.11
C ALA A 117 5.93 -18.41 -8.74
N PHE A 118 4.96 -18.98 -8.02
CA PHE A 118 4.19 -20.17 -8.45
C PHE A 118 3.56 -20.04 -9.85
N THR A 119 3.26 -18.84 -10.30
CA THR A 119 2.63 -18.59 -11.63
C THR A 119 3.64 -18.30 -12.73
N ARG A 120 4.94 -18.50 -12.49
CA ARG A 120 6.06 -18.16 -13.38
C ARG A 120 6.81 -19.42 -13.79
N ASP A 121 7.36 -19.42 -15.02
CA ASP A 121 8.11 -20.52 -15.61
C ASP A 121 9.55 -20.11 -15.98
N ASP A 122 9.93 -18.84 -15.72
CA ASP A 122 11.21 -18.22 -16.07
C ASP A 122 12.26 -18.44 -14.97
N HIS A 123 12.73 -19.69 -14.81
CA HIS A 123 13.58 -20.13 -13.71
C HIS A 123 14.83 -19.26 -13.49
N VAL A 124 15.51 -18.79 -14.55
CA VAL A 124 16.70 -17.94 -14.43
C VAL A 124 16.36 -16.61 -13.76
N GLU A 125 15.25 -16.00 -14.16
CA GLU A 125 14.78 -14.76 -13.62
C GLU A 125 14.22 -14.90 -12.19
N ILE A 126 13.64 -16.07 -11.87
CA ILE A 126 13.19 -16.39 -10.50
C ILE A 126 14.38 -16.42 -9.55
N GLU A 127 15.51 -17.04 -9.96
CA GLU A 127 16.74 -17.04 -9.15
C GLU A 127 17.29 -15.62 -8.96
N ALA A 128 17.31 -14.81 -10.02
CA ALA A 128 17.73 -13.41 -9.92
C ALA A 128 16.81 -12.59 -8.98
N ASP A 129 15.51 -12.82 -9.03
CA ASP A 129 14.55 -12.16 -8.14
C ASP A 129 14.72 -12.64 -6.67
N LYS A 130 15.08 -13.91 -6.42
CA LYS A 130 15.44 -14.37 -5.07
C LYS A 130 16.65 -13.61 -4.52
N GLU A 131 17.73 -13.48 -5.29
CA GLU A 131 18.91 -12.72 -4.84
C GLU A 131 18.58 -11.23 -4.61
N ARG A 132 17.68 -10.63 -5.43
CA ARG A 132 17.16 -9.29 -5.20
C ARG A 132 16.39 -9.19 -3.87
N VAL A 133 15.54 -10.16 -3.57
CA VAL A 133 14.81 -10.23 -2.29
C VAL A 133 15.79 -10.37 -1.13
N PHE A 134 16.83 -11.21 -1.26
CA PHE A 134 17.85 -11.37 -0.23
C PHE A 134 18.68 -10.10 0.00
N SER A 135 18.90 -9.32 -1.06
CA SER A 135 19.57 -8.01 -0.94
C SER A 135 18.73 -7.00 -0.19
N LEU A 136 17.39 -7.02 -0.39
CA LEU A 136 16.45 -6.17 0.35
C LEU A 136 16.28 -6.61 1.82
N PHE A 137 16.38 -7.92 2.06
CA PHE A 137 16.12 -8.55 3.36
C PHE A 137 17.23 -9.51 3.77
N PRO A 138 18.46 -9.06 4.11
CA PRO A 138 19.59 -9.94 4.43
C PRO A 138 19.28 -10.95 5.55
N ARG A 139 18.50 -10.54 6.58
CA ARG A 139 18.11 -11.43 7.69
C ARG A 139 17.27 -12.60 7.25
N ILE A 140 16.49 -12.47 6.17
CA ILE A 140 15.69 -13.56 5.60
C ILE A 140 16.62 -14.61 4.97
N LYS A 141 17.69 -14.16 4.29
CA LYS A 141 18.69 -15.03 3.67
C LYS A 141 19.37 -15.98 4.70
N GLU A 142 19.60 -15.48 5.92
CA GLU A 142 20.21 -16.26 7.00
C GLU A 142 19.26 -17.35 7.54
N ARG A 143 17.96 -17.26 7.27
CA ARG A 143 16.90 -18.09 7.88
C ARG A 143 16.10 -18.92 6.88
N LEU A 144 16.63 -19.16 5.68
CA LEU A 144 15.91 -19.79 4.57
C LEU A 144 15.28 -21.15 4.93
N LYS A 145 15.94 -21.92 5.78
CA LYS A 145 15.46 -23.25 6.22
C LYS A 145 14.57 -23.21 7.47
N GLN A 146 14.39 -22.03 8.09
CA GLN A 146 13.55 -21.88 9.27
C GLN A 146 12.08 -21.86 8.87
N GLN A 147 11.20 -22.45 9.68
CA GLN A 147 9.76 -22.37 9.48
C GLN A 147 9.28 -20.93 9.67
N ALA A 148 8.51 -20.42 8.72
CA ALA A 148 8.06 -19.02 8.71
C ALA A 148 7.20 -18.65 9.95
N GLY A 149 6.46 -19.60 10.50
CA GLY A 149 5.67 -19.40 11.70
C GLY A 149 6.47 -19.12 12.98
N THR A 150 7.78 -19.44 12.99
CA THR A 150 8.66 -19.23 14.16
C THR A 150 9.44 -17.94 14.12
N LEU A 151 9.28 -17.14 13.06
CA LEU A 151 9.91 -15.85 12.89
C LEU A 151 9.24 -14.76 13.75
N SER A 152 9.97 -13.70 14.09
CA SER A 152 9.41 -12.50 14.67
C SER A 152 8.40 -11.83 13.73
N GLY A 153 7.50 -10.98 14.26
CA GLY A 153 6.51 -10.30 13.43
C GLY A 153 7.12 -9.45 12.31
N GLY A 154 8.23 -8.76 12.55
CA GLY A 154 8.94 -8.00 11.54
C GLY A 154 9.55 -8.88 10.45
N GLU A 155 10.19 -9.99 10.83
CA GLU A 155 10.75 -10.95 9.86
C GLU A 155 9.65 -11.60 9.02
N GLN A 156 8.51 -11.95 9.62
CA GLN A 156 7.35 -12.45 8.88
C GLN A 156 6.84 -11.43 7.86
N GLN A 157 6.84 -10.14 8.21
CA GLN A 157 6.45 -9.07 7.28
C GLN A 157 7.41 -8.98 6.09
N MET A 158 8.72 -9.09 6.36
CA MET A 158 9.74 -9.12 5.30
C MET A 158 9.54 -10.33 4.36
N VAL A 159 9.23 -11.52 4.91
CA VAL A 159 8.92 -12.72 4.10
C VAL A 159 7.66 -12.50 3.26
N ALA A 160 6.62 -11.86 3.82
CA ALA A 160 5.38 -11.58 3.09
C ALA A 160 5.61 -10.61 1.92
N ILE A 161 6.40 -9.54 2.13
CA ILE A 161 6.79 -8.61 1.07
C ILE A 161 7.68 -9.34 0.05
N GLY A 162 8.69 -10.07 0.48
CA GLY A 162 9.58 -10.85 -0.38
C GLY A 162 8.80 -11.83 -1.26
N ARG A 163 7.84 -12.57 -0.69
CA ARG A 163 6.95 -13.46 -1.43
C ARG A 163 6.16 -12.72 -2.52
N ALA A 164 5.64 -11.53 -2.21
CA ALA A 164 4.92 -10.74 -3.21
C ALA A 164 5.85 -10.25 -4.34
N LEU A 165 7.09 -9.88 -4.02
CA LEU A 165 8.09 -9.47 -5.01
C LEU A 165 8.51 -10.59 -5.96
N MET A 166 8.48 -11.86 -5.51
CA MET A 166 8.76 -13.03 -6.36
C MET A 166 7.78 -13.16 -7.53
N ALA A 167 6.58 -12.56 -7.44
CA ALA A 167 5.66 -12.47 -8.57
C ALA A 167 6.08 -11.44 -9.64
N ARG A 168 7.15 -10.66 -9.43
CA ARG A 168 7.63 -9.56 -10.27
C ARG A 168 6.52 -8.56 -10.59
N PRO A 169 5.89 -7.96 -9.57
CA PRO A 169 4.70 -7.14 -9.76
C PRO A 169 5.00 -5.80 -10.43
N LYS A 170 4.06 -5.33 -11.27
CA LYS A 170 3.97 -3.93 -11.69
C LYS A 170 3.24 -3.08 -10.64
N LEU A 171 2.28 -3.70 -9.91
CA LEU A 171 1.52 -3.08 -8.83
C LEU A 171 1.59 -3.98 -7.58
N LEU A 172 2.17 -3.45 -6.51
CA LEU A 172 2.18 -4.08 -5.20
C LEU A 172 1.04 -3.49 -4.35
N CYS A 173 0.10 -4.33 -3.92
CA CYS A 173 -1.03 -3.94 -3.10
C CYS A 173 -0.76 -4.36 -1.65
N MET A 174 -0.59 -3.41 -0.74
CA MET A 174 -0.21 -3.65 0.65
C MET A 174 -1.35 -3.30 1.61
N ASP A 175 -1.78 -4.26 2.41
CA ASP A 175 -2.86 -4.10 3.38
C ASP A 175 -2.28 -3.99 4.79
N GLU A 176 -2.25 -2.78 5.34
CA GLU A 176 -1.72 -2.40 6.66
C GLU A 176 -0.32 -2.97 6.95
N PRO A 177 0.69 -2.68 6.10
CA PRO A 177 2.02 -3.28 6.20
C PRO A 177 2.74 -2.98 7.51
N SER A 178 2.36 -1.92 8.24
CA SER A 178 2.95 -1.53 9.52
C SER A 178 2.30 -2.17 10.74
N MET A 179 1.14 -2.82 10.58
CA MET A 179 0.32 -3.27 11.70
C MET A 179 1.03 -4.31 12.56
N GLY A 180 1.04 -4.07 13.89
CA GLY A 180 1.61 -4.99 14.89
C GLY A 180 3.15 -5.11 14.81
N LEU A 181 3.83 -4.12 14.24
CA LEU A 181 5.28 -4.02 14.23
C LEU A 181 5.79 -3.06 15.32
N SER A 182 7.03 -3.27 15.78
CA SER A 182 7.68 -2.28 16.62
C SER A 182 8.05 -1.03 15.80
N PRO A 183 8.22 0.16 16.43
CA PRO A 183 8.54 1.39 15.71
C PRO A 183 9.73 1.27 14.76
N ALA A 184 10.82 0.61 15.18
CA ALA A 184 12.01 0.41 14.36
C ALA A 184 11.72 -0.47 13.11
N PHE A 185 10.85 -1.48 13.23
CA PHE A 185 10.43 -2.29 12.09
C PHE A 185 9.46 -1.54 11.18
N VAL A 186 8.63 -0.64 11.71
CA VAL A 186 7.76 0.23 10.90
C VAL A 186 8.63 1.09 9.98
N GLU A 187 9.60 1.82 10.52
CA GLU A 187 10.52 2.65 9.74
C GLU A 187 11.21 1.82 8.65
N GLN A 188 11.77 0.65 9.02
CA GLN A 188 12.44 -0.23 8.08
C GLN A 188 11.52 -0.70 6.94
N VAL A 189 10.26 -1.04 7.23
CA VAL A 189 9.28 -1.46 6.21
C VAL A 189 9.00 -0.31 5.25
N PHE A 190 8.80 0.91 5.74
CA PHE A 190 8.54 2.07 4.89
C PHE A 190 9.75 2.46 4.04
N ASP A 191 10.97 2.35 4.55
CA ASP A 191 12.21 2.53 3.77
C ASP A 191 12.29 1.51 2.63
N ILE A 192 11.99 0.25 2.91
CA ILE A 192 11.97 -0.82 1.91
C ILE A 192 10.90 -0.57 0.85
N ILE A 193 9.71 -0.11 1.23
CA ILE A 193 8.64 0.26 0.29
C ILE A 193 9.14 1.33 -0.70
N GLN A 194 9.86 2.35 -0.22
CA GLN A 194 10.45 3.35 -1.09
C GLN A 194 11.53 2.75 -2.01
N VAL A 195 12.36 1.83 -1.51
CA VAL A 195 13.38 1.16 -2.34
C VAL A 195 12.71 0.35 -3.46
N ILE A 196 11.66 -0.42 -3.14
CA ILE A 196 10.87 -1.19 -4.10
C ILE A 196 10.27 -0.27 -5.17
N ASN A 197 9.71 0.86 -4.76
CA ASN A 197 9.13 1.84 -5.69
C ASN A 197 10.18 2.46 -6.61
N ARG A 198 11.34 2.89 -6.07
CA ARG A 198 12.47 3.41 -6.87
C ARG A 198 12.99 2.41 -7.91
N GLN A 199 12.74 1.12 -7.71
CA GLN A 199 13.05 0.06 -8.67
C GLN A 199 11.96 -0.11 -9.75
N GLY A 200 10.93 0.77 -9.77
CA GLY A 200 9.89 0.82 -10.81
C GLY A 200 8.58 0.12 -10.45
N THR A 201 8.42 -0.44 -9.25
CA THR A 201 7.15 -1.05 -8.83
C THR A 201 6.20 0.03 -8.32
N SER A 202 4.99 0.14 -8.89
CA SER A 202 3.92 1.00 -8.37
C SER A 202 3.34 0.39 -7.10
N ILE A 203 2.90 1.23 -6.16
CA ILE A 203 2.41 0.75 -4.86
C ILE A 203 1.06 1.37 -4.55
N PHE A 204 0.09 0.52 -4.21
CA PHE A 204 -1.15 0.92 -3.57
C PHE A 204 -1.16 0.34 -2.15
N MET A 205 -1.08 1.20 -1.15
CA MET A 205 -1.12 0.77 0.23
C MET A 205 -2.34 1.30 0.96
N VAL A 206 -2.91 0.44 1.78
CA VAL A 206 -3.93 0.79 2.77
C VAL A 206 -3.24 0.90 4.11
N GLU A 207 -3.41 2.00 4.81
CA GLU A 207 -2.77 2.24 6.11
C GLU A 207 -3.68 2.99 7.08
N GLN A 208 -3.47 2.70 8.37
CA GLN A 208 -4.05 3.47 9.45
C GLN A 208 -3.05 4.52 9.99
N ASN A 209 -1.75 4.24 9.88
CA ASN A 209 -0.69 5.18 10.24
C ASN A 209 -0.49 6.21 9.13
N ALA A 210 -1.34 7.25 9.14
CA ALA A 210 -1.35 8.28 8.11
C ALA A 210 -0.03 9.06 8.03
N ASN A 211 0.64 9.31 9.17
CA ASN A 211 1.93 10.00 9.20
C ASN A 211 2.97 9.27 8.35
N MET A 212 3.13 7.96 8.60
CA MET A 212 4.08 7.15 7.87
C MET A 212 3.67 6.98 6.40
N ALA A 213 2.39 6.71 6.12
CA ALA A 213 1.90 6.55 4.76
C ALA A 213 2.12 7.81 3.91
N LEU A 214 1.73 8.98 4.43
CA LEU A 214 1.88 10.27 3.74
C LEU A 214 3.34 10.74 3.64
N SER A 215 4.25 10.21 4.48
CA SER A 215 5.67 10.58 4.39
C SER A 215 6.35 10.05 3.14
N ILE A 216 5.86 8.93 2.58
CA ILE A 216 6.43 8.27 1.41
C ILE A 216 5.52 8.29 0.18
N ALA A 217 4.23 8.55 0.33
CA ALA A 217 3.27 8.55 -0.78
C ALA A 217 3.44 9.77 -1.68
N ASN A 218 3.12 9.59 -2.97
CA ASN A 218 2.96 10.69 -3.94
C ASN A 218 1.56 11.28 -3.83
N TYR A 219 0.56 10.41 -3.63
CA TYR A 219 -0.84 10.78 -3.62
C TYR A 219 -1.60 9.96 -2.57
N GLY A 220 -2.68 10.52 -2.02
CA GLY A 220 -3.51 9.86 -1.04
C GLY A 220 -4.99 10.05 -1.27
N TYR A 221 -5.75 9.09 -0.75
CA TYR A 221 -7.22 9.12 -0.67
C TYR A 221 -7.63 8.89 0.78
N VAL A 222 -8.65 9.60 1.23
CA VAL A 222 -9.27 9.41 2.55
C VAL A 222 -10.64 8.80 2.35
N LEU A 223 -10.82 7.59 2.87
CA LEU A 223 -12.07 6.83 2.77
C LEU A 223 -12.83 6.93 4.09
N GLN A 224 -14.09 7.32 4.01
CA GLN A 224 -15.00 7.36 5.15
C GLN A 224 -16.34 6.74 4.77
N THR A 225 -16.80 5.76 5.52
CA THR A 225 -18.11 5.09 5.32
C THR A 225 -18.35 4.65 3.86
N GLY A 226 -17.29 4.15 3.22
CA GLY A 226 -17.33 3.64 1.85
C GLY A 226 -17.24 4.68 0.75
N GLN A 227 -17.00 5.96 1.06
CA GLN A 227 -16.86 7.04 0.09
C GLN A 227 -15.50 7.72 0.22
N VAL A 228 -14.94 8.17 -0.89
CA VAL A 228 -13.75 9.04 -0.90
C VAL A 228 -14.21 10.45 -0.52
N VAL A 229 -13.81 10.90 0.68
CA VAL A 229 -14.20 12.24 1.19
C VAL A 229 -13.13 13.28 0.90
N LEU A 230 -11.89 12.87 0.69
CA LEU A 230 -10.78 13.76 0.38
C LEU A 230 -9.72 13.01 -0.42
N HIS A 231 -9.05 13.70 -1.34
CA HIS A 231 -7.90 13.16 -2.05
C HIS A 231 -6.98 14.29 -2.51
N GLY A 232 -5.70 14.00 -2.70
CA GLY A 232 -4.73 14.99 -3.12
C GLY A 232 -3.31 14.50 -3.06
N SER A 233 -2.35 15.38 -3.38
CA SER A 233 -0.94 15.08 -3.14
C SER A 233 -0.70 14.80 -1.65
N ALA A 234 0.26 13.93 -1.33
CA ALA A 234 0.58 13.63 0.06
C ALA A 234 0.95 14.89 0.86
N ALA A 235 1.60 15.87 0.21
CA ALA A 235 1.91 17.16 0.82
C ALA A 235 0.63 17.92 1.20
N SER A 236 -0.31 18.08 0.25
CA SER A 236 -1.57 18.78 0.51
C SER A 236 -2.45 18.11 1.58
N LEU A 237 -2.40 16.76 1.63
CA LEU A 237 -3.14 16.02 2.66
C LEU A 237 -2.53 16.16 4.05
N ARG A 238 -1.21 16.26 4.16
CA ARG A 238 -0.53 16.52 5.45
C ARG A 238 -0.87 17.89 6.03
N ASP A 239 -1.08 18.87 5.15
CA ASP A 239 -1.41 20.24 5.56
C ASP A 239 -2.92 20.44 5.78
N ASN A 240 -3.74 19.44 5.46
CA ASN A 240 -5.20 19.54 5.58
C ASN A 240 -5.65 19.33 7.04
N GLU A 241 -6.42 20.29 7.57
CA GLU A 241 -6.89 20.28 8.96
C GLU A 241 -7.71 19.03 9.32
N MET A 242 -8.58 18.56 8.44
CA MET A 242 -9.38 17.34 8.67
C MET A 242 -8.48 16.11 8.82
N VAL A 243 -7.44 15.99 7.99
CA VAL A 243 -6.48 14.89 8.06
C VAL A 243 -5.64 15.00 9.33
N GLN A 244 -5.21 16.21 9.69
CA GLN A 244 -4.45 16.45 10.92
C GLN A 244 -5.25 16.06 12.16
N GLN A 245 -6.50 16.50 12.26
CA GLN A 245 -7.36 16.20 13.41
C GLN A 245 -7.75 14.72 13.50
N ALA A 246 -8.11 14.09 12.36
CA ALA A 246 -8.64 12.74 12.35
C ALA A 246 -7.57 11.63 12.37
N TYR A 247 -6.39 11.88 11.77
CA TYR A 247 -5.43 10.81 11.47
C TYR A 247 -3.99 11.11 11.89
N LEU A 248 -3.58 12.39 12.03
CA LEU A 248 -2.20 12.72 12.37
C LEU A 248 -1.99 12.99 13.88
N GLY A 249 -3.08 13.08 14.66
CA GLY A 249 -3.05 13.50 16.05
C GLY A 249 -2.66 14.97 16.16
N GLU A 250 -3.33 15.74 17.01
CA GLU A 250 -2.91 17.10 17.34
C GLU A 250 -1.43 17.07 17.78
N MET A 251 -0.54 17.68 17.02
CA MET A 251 0.68 18.22 17.61
C MET A 251 0.20 19.30 18.56
N LYS A 252 0.04 18.94 19.85
CA LYS A 252 -0.13 19.93 20.91
C LYS A 252 1.00 20.94 20.75
N SER A 253 0.70 22.08 20.21
CA SER A 253 1.53 23.27 20.32
C SER A 253 1.76 23.44 21.82
N ARG A 254 2.94 23.13 22.28
CA ARG A 254 3.41 23.47 23.62
C ARG A 254 3.21 24.98 23.75
N PRO A 255 2.34 25.48 24.64
CA PRO A 255 2.31 26.90 24.87
C PRO A 255 3.72 27.28 25.31
N ALA A 256 4.29 28.27 24.65
CA ALA A 256 5.52 28.90 25.07
C ALA A 256 5.30 29.31 26.52
N ALA A 257 6.13 28.77 27.41
CA ALA A 257 6.19 29.17 28.81
C ALA A 257 6.51 30.67 28.81
N GLY A 258 5.45 31.46 28.98
CA GLY A 258 5.56 32.90 29.21
C GLY A 258 6.38 33.10 30.46
N GLY A 259 7.54 33.68 30.30
CA GLY A 259 8.28 34.24 31.42
C GLY A 259 7.41 35.31 32.07
N ALA A 260 7.16 35.14 33.35
CA ALA A 260 6.79 36.21 34.25
C ALA A 260 7.90 36.28 35.27
N GLY A 261 8.74 37.28 35.08
CA GLY A 261 9.60 37.78 36.13
C GLY A 261 8.76 38.64 37.09
N GLY A 262 9.26 38.86 38.22
CA GLY A 262 8.85 39.99 39.06
C GLY A 262 8.60 39.62 40.51
N ASP A 263 9.51 40.06 41.24
CA ASP A 263 9.63 40.53 42.64
C ASP A 263 10.02 39.51 43.69
#